data_9563d6ec42507141a7a8da9a44caf34e
#
_entry.id   9563d6ec42507141a7a8da9a44caf34e
#
_cell.length_a   1.000
_cell.length_b   1.000
_cell.length_c   1.000
_cell.angle_alpha   90.00
_cell.angle_beta   90.00
_cell.angle_gamma   90.00
#
_symmetry.space_group_name_H-M   'P 1'
#
loop_
_entity.id
_entity.type
_entity.pdbx_description
1 polymer ?
#
loop_
_entity_poly.entity_id
_entity_poly.type
_entity_poly.pdbx_seq_one_letter_code
_entity_poly.pdbx_strand_id
1 'polypeptide(L)'
;MGRLRELLSNDTPDMAAVASHLDNLDSAERIAEVRTLGRAHLARLFEAAKGHKPISLHDIVSSDCGAMQEQLHHGKNSLPAFNHFAKVFVRPAAEHGAELWGYNRAGAFVETVVGPGYFVAHPHEVVGEVLVDYLRVPPERPEHWPAILPNSARLSKVVYNGTQDILRGVSKHVTIGRATKNGKPMSAWFVLCRDQS
;
A
#
# COMPACT_ATOMS: atom_id res chain seq x y z
N MET A 1 -17.03 12.32 -14.51
CA MET A 1 -16.40 12.22 -13.18
C MET A 1 -16.55 10.78 -12.74
N GLY A 2 -15.48 10.07 -12.31
CA GLY A 2 -15.60 8.65 -11.95
C GLY A 2 -16.51 8.45 -10.73
N ARG A 3 -17.24 7.34 -10.69
CA ARG A 3 -18.23 7.03 -9.64
C ARG A 3 -17.60 7.02 -8.24
N LEU A 4 -16.38 6.51 -8.11
CA LEU A 4 -15.65 6.50 -6.83
C LEU A 4 -15.42 7.91 -6.29
N ARG A 5 -15.09 8.88 -7.15
CA ARG A 5 -14.92 10.27 -6.73
C ARG A 5 -16.21 10.91 -6.23
N GLU A 6 -17.34 10.56 -6.84
CA GLU A 6 -18.67 11.02 -6.38
C GLU A 6 -18.97 10.47 -5.00
N LEU A 7 -18.79 9.16 -4.78
CA LEU A 7 -19.00 8.51 -3.49
C LEU A 7 -18.13 9.12 -2.38
N LEU A 8 -16.93 9.60 -2.74
CA LEU A 8 -15.98 10.24 -1.81
C LEU A 8 -16.12 11.76 -1.74
N SER A 9 -17.11 12.37 -2.41
CA SER A 9 -17.29 13.83 -2.38
C SER A 9 -17.94 14.31 -1.09
N ASN A 10 -18.72 13.46 -0.42
CA ASN A 10 -19.36 13.77 0.85
C ASN A 10 -18.34 13.71 2.02
N ASP A 11 -18.57 14.51 3.05
CA ASP A 11 -17.68 14.54 4.23
C ASP A 11 -17.71 13.23 5.02
N THR A 12 -18.84 12.50 4.98
CA THR A 12 -18.99 11.16 5.55
C THR A 12 -19.38 10.19 4.43
N PRO A 13 -18.40 9.59 3.72
CA PRO A 13 -18.67 8.63 2.65
C PRO A 13 -19.38 7.38 3.19
N ASP A 14 -20.34 6.89 2.42
CA ASP A 14 -20.91 5.55 2.65
C ASP A 14 -19.87 4.50 2.22
N MET A 15 -19.16 3.95 3.18
CA MET A 15 -18.10 2.98 2.92
C MET A 15 -18.62 1.64 2.40
N ALA A 16 -19.87 1.27 2.68
CA ALA A 16 -20.49 0.08 2.11
C ALA A 16 -20.74 0.28 0.61
N ALA A 17 -21.23 1.44 0.21
CA ALA A 17 -21.40 1.79 -1.20
C ALA A 17 -20.05 1.90 -1.94
N VAL A 18 -19.01 2.47 -1.28
CA VAL A 18 -17.63 2.52 -1.83
C VAL A 18 -17.08 1.12 -2.05
N ALA A 19 -17.17 0.24 -1.06
CA ALA A 19 -16.68 -1.13 -1.16
C ALA A 19 -17.42 -1.91 -2.24
N SER A 20 -18.76 -1.85 -2.25
CA SER A 20 -19.59 -2.53 -3.26
C SER A 20 -19.27 -2.06 -4.68
N HIS A 21 -19.10 -0.74 -4.89
CA HIS A 21 -18.71 -0.22 -6.19
C HIS A 21 -17.37 -0.81 -6.65
N LEU A 22 -16.33 -0.75 -5.79
CA LEU A 22 -15.01 -1.24 -6.12
C LEU A 22 -14.97 -2.77 -6.35
N ASP A 23 -15.74 -3.53 -5.59
CA ASP A 23 -15.74 -5.00 -5.69
C ASP A 23 -16.50 -5.52 -6.91
N ASN A 24 -17.41 -4.70 -7.50
CA ASN A 24 -18.13 -5.00 -8.74
C ASN A 24 -17.34 -4.66 -10.03
N LEU A 25 -16.22 -3.94 -9.91
CA LEU A 25 -15.35 -3.62 -11.05
C LEU A 25 -14.39 -4.77 -11.33
N ASP A 26 -14.00 -4.94 -12.59
CA ASP A 26 -12.85 -5.78 -12.92
C ASP A 26 -11.53 -5.14 -12.42
N SER A 27 -10.40 -5.90 -12.51
CA SER A 27 -9.11 -5.44 -11.99
C SER A 27 -8.63 -4.16 -12.68
N ALA A 28 -8.77 -4.05 -14.00
CA ALA A 28 -8.30 -2.89 -14.77
C ALA A 28 -9.15 -1.65 -14.48
N GLU A 29 -10.47 -1.80 -14.45
CA GLU A 29 -11.40 -0.73 -14.11
C GLU A 29 -11.18 -0.22 -12.69
N ARG A 30 -11.00 -1.12 -11.72
CA ARG A 30 -10.73 -0.79 -10.32
C ARG A 30 -9.43 0.00 -10.17
N ILE A 31 -8.35 -0.44 -10.84
CA ILE A 31 -7.08 0.27 -10.86
C ILE A 31 -7.25 1.66 -11.49
N ALA A 32 -7.98 1.77 -12.58
CA ALA A 32 -8.26 3.05 -13.22
C ALA A 32 -9.02 4.00 -12.28
N GLU A 33 -10.07 3.53 -11.63
CA GLU A 33 -10.88 4.31 -10.68
C GLU A 33 -10.04 4.85 -9.50
N VAL A 34 -9.26 3.99 -8.82
CA VAL A 34 -8.45 4.43 -7.68
C VAL A 34 -7.36 5.42 -8.09
N ARG A 35 -6.83 5.33 -9.32
CA ARG A 35 -5.83 6.27 -9.86
C ARG A 35 -6.39 7.67 -10.12
N THR A 36 -7.70 7.85 -10.19
CA THR A 36 -8.34 9.17 -10.34
C THR A 36 -8.35 9.98 -9.04
N LEU A 37 -8.11 9.35 -7.88
CA LEU A 37 -8.26 10.00 -6.58
C LEU A 37 -7.19 11.07 -6.36
N GLY A 38 -7.63 12.27 -5.99
CA GLY A 38 -6.77 13.35 -5.54
C GLY A 38 -6.55 13.32 -4.03
N ARG A 39 -5.66 14.19 -3.54
CA ARG A 39 -5.25 14.27 -2.12
C ARG A 39 -6.44 14.35 -1.16
N ALA A 40 -7.43 15.18 -1.42
CA ALA A 40 -8.59 15.33 -0.55
C ALA A 40 -9.42 14.04 -0.46
N HIS A 41 -9.60 13.34 -1.60
CA HIS A 41 -10.30 12.04 -1.62
C HIS A 41 -9.52 10.98 -0.82
N LEU A 42 -8.18 10.91 -0.99
CA LEU A 42 -7.35 9.96 -0.26
C LEU A 42 -7.37 10.22 1.25
N ALA A 43 -7.29 11.49 1.67
CA ALA A 43 -7.39 11.84 3.08
C ALA A 43 -8.74 11.44 3.68
N ARG A 44 -9.84 11.77 3.00
CA ARG A 44 -11.20 11.43 3.43
C ARG A 44 -11.41 9.92 3.48
N LEU A 45 -10.96 9.20 2.45
CA LEU A 45 -11.05 7.74 2.39
C LEU A 45 -10.30 7.08 3.56
N PHE A 46 -9.12 7.59 3.92
CA PHE A 46 -8.36 7.03 5.05
C PHE A 46 -9.10 7.20 6.38
N GLU A 47 -9.70 8.36 6.63
CA GLU A 47 -10.46 8.58 7.85
C GLU A 47 -11.75 7.72 7.88
N ALA A 48 -12.48 7.67 6.77
CA ALA A 48 -13.72 6.89 6.66
C ALA A 48 -13.48 5.36 6.75
N ALA A 49 -12.32 4.87 6.32
CA ALA A 49 -11.97 3.45 6.37
C ALA A 49 -11.65 2.95 7.78
N LYS A 50 -11.54 3.83 8.78
CA LYS A 50 -11.24 3.43 10.16
C LYS A 50 -12.31 2.49 10.71
N GLY A 51 -11.90 1.24 11.01
CA GLY A 51 -12.79 0.22 11.55
C GLY A 51 -13.86 -0.31 10.57
N HIS A 52 -13.86 0.15 9.30
CA HIS A 52 -14.84 -0.30 8.31
C HIS A 52 -14.62 -1.76 7.89
N LYS A 53 -13.41 -2.09 7.44
CA LYS A 53 -13.05 -3.44 7.00
C LYS A 53 -11.72 -3.85 7.65
N PRO A 54 -11.76 -4.72 8.66
CA PRO A 54 -10.54 -5.29 9.22
C PRO A 54 -9.76 -6.04 8.13
N ILE A 55 -8.44 -5.85 8.11
CA ILE A 55 -7.52 -6.55 7.22
C ILE A 55 -6.44 -7.29 8.00
N SER A 56 -5.92 -8.32 7.38
CA SER A 56 -4.80 -9.12 7.81
C SER A 56 -3.74 -9.21 6.72
N LEU A 57 -2.64 -9.89 6.96
CA LEU A 57 -1.63 -10.14 5.94
C LEU A 57 -2.16 -10.99 4.77
N HIS A 58 -3.21 -11.80 4.99
CA HIS A 58 -3.86 -12.58 3.93
C HIS A 58 -4.69 -11.73 2.97
N ASP A 59 -5.16 -10.56 3.41
CA ASP A 59 -5.81 -9.59 2.52
C ASP A 59 -4.82 -8.87 1.62
N ILE A 60 -3.54 -8.78 2.04
CA ILE A 60 -2.46 -8.20 1.24
C ILE A 60 -1.87 -9.23 0.28
N VAL A 61 -1.46 -10.41 0.76
CA VAL A 61 -1.01 -11.53 -0.07
C VAL A 61 -1.94 -12.70 0.16
N SER A 62 -2.69 -13.11 -0.88
CA SER A 62 -3.64 -14.21 -0.78
C SER A 62 -2.97 -15.47 -0.24
N SER A 63 -3.73 -16.29 0.51
CA SER A 63 -3.28 -17.61 0.95
C SER A 63 -2.92 -18.55 -0.21
N ASP A 64 -3.50 -18.31 -1.38
CA ASP A 64 -3.24 -19.09 -2.60
C ASP A 64 -1.90 -18.75 -3.26
N CYS A 65 -1.28 -17.62 -2.89
CA CYS A 65 0.07 -17.29 -3.32
C CYS A 65 1.09 -18.16 -2.59
N GLY A 66 1.94 -18.84 -3.35
CA GLY A 66 3.09 -19.59 -2.82
C GLY A 66 4.10 -18.70 -2.09
N ALA A 67 5.01 -19.35 -1.33
CA ALA A 67 6.13 -18.62 -0.73
C ALA A 67 6.97 -17.92 -1.80
N MET A 68 7.38 -16.68 -1.53
CA MET A 68 8.15 -15.81 -2.42
C MET A 68 7.48 -15.50 -3.77
N GLN A 69 6.20 -15.85 -3.95
CA GLN A 69 5.41 -15.44 -5.12
C GLN A 69 4.94 -14.00 -4.95
N GLU A 70 5.15 -13.18 -6.00
CA GLU A 70 4.78 -11.76 -5.99
C GLU A 70 3.26 -11.54 -5.98
N GLN A 71 2.82 -10.64 -5.11
CA GLN A 71 1.52 -10.01 -5.20
C GLN A 71 1.71 -8.51 -5.45
N LEU A 72 1.27 -8.05 -6.62
CA LEU A 72 1.37 -6.66 -7.02
C LEU A 72 0.18 -5.84 -6.52
N HIS A 73 0.44 -4.66 -5.99
CA HIS A 73 -0.56 -3.66 -5.64
C HIS A 73 -0.26 -2.37 -6.37
N HIS A 74 -1.13 -1.99 -7.32
CA HIS A 74 -1.04 -0.71 -8.02
C HIS A 74 -1.42 0.43 -7.08
N GLY A 75 -0.56 1.45 -7.01
CA GLY A 75 -0.68 2.55 -6.06
C GLY A 75 -0.88 3.92 -6.72
N LYS A 76 -1.59 4.78 -5.98
CA LYS A 76 -1.70 6.21 -6.23
C LYS A 76 -1.49 6.94 -4.93
N ASN A 77 -0.49 7.82 -4.86
CA ASN A 77 -0.22 8.63 -3.68
C ASN A 77 -0.71 10.09 -3.84
N SER A 78 -0.67 10.85 -2.75
CA SER A 78 -1.12 12.25 -2.68
C SER A 78 -0.06 13.27 -3.10
N LEU A 79 1.10 12.84 -3.62
CA LEU A 79 2.15 13.75 -4.10
C LEU A 79 1.76 14.40 -5.42
N PRO A 80 2.24 15.63 -5.69
CA PRO A 80 1.91 16.35 -6.93
C PRO A 80 2.56 15.72 -8.18
N ALA A 81 3.71 15.05 -8.02
CA ALA A 81 4.43 14.36 -9.09
C ALA A 81 4.82 12.94 -8.64
N PHE A 82 5.13 12.07 -9.62
CA PHE A 82 5.49 10.65 -9.37
C PHE A 82 4.48 9.94 -8.46
N ASN A 83 3.21 10.24 -8.73
CA ASN A 83 2.11 9.84 -7.86
C ASN A 83 1.52 8.46 -8.18
N HIS A 84 1.99 7.80 -9.25
CA HIS A 84 1.70 6.40 -9.53
C HIS A 84 2.92 5.54 -9.18
N PHE A 85 2.68 4.45 -8.51
CA PHE A 85 3.70 3.50 -8.09
C PHE A 85 3.05 2.11 -7.91
N ALA A 86 3.83 1.13 -7.54
CA ALA A 86 3.29 -0.13 -7.05
C ALA A 86 4.04 -0.56 -5.79
N LYS A 87 3.36 -1.27 -4.89
CA LYS A 87 4.00 -2.07 -3.86
C LYS A 87 3.97 -3.52 -4.29
N VAL A 88 5.12 -4.17 -4.26
CA VAL A 88 5.26 -5.60 -4.51
C VAL A 88 5.44 -6.27 -3.16
N PHE A 89 4.63 -7.29 -2.89
CA PHE A 89 4.69 -8.06 -1.66
C PHE A 89 4.95 -9.53 -1.98
N VAL A 90 5.64 -10.20 -1.08
CA VAL A 90 5.76 -11.67 -1.04
C VAL A 90 5.52 -12.15 0.39
N ARG A 91 5.08 -13.41 0.51
CA ARG A 91 5.10 -14.12 1.77
C ARG A 91 6.42 -14.88 1.87
N PRO A 92 7.24 -14.66 2.90
CA PRO A 92 8.45 -15.45 3.11
C PRO A 92 8.10 -16.88 3.50
N ALA A 93 9.12 -17.73 3.61
CA ALA A 93 8.98 -19.07 4.19
C ALA A 93 8.48 -19.00 5.65
N ALA A 94 7.80 -20.06 6.10
CA ALA A 94 7.08 -20.08 7.38
C ALA A 94 7.98 -19.81 8.61
N GLU A 95 9.26 -20.10 8.53
CA GLU A 95 10.25 -19.85 9.58
C GLU A 95 10.45 -18.36 9.94
N HIS A 96 10.06 -17.45 9.05
CA HIS A 96 10.15 -16.00 9.28
C HIS A 96 8.93 -15.42 10.01
N GLY A 97 7.95 -16.26 10.38
CA GLY A 97 6.78 -15.84 11.15
C GLY A 97 5.71 -15.13 10.32
N ALA A 98 4.82 -14.43 11.03
CA ALA A 98 3.67 -13.76 10.42
C ALA A 98 4.06 -12.35 9.91
N GLU A 99 4.79 -12.29 8.79
CA GLU A 99 5.15 -11.05 8.13
C GLU A 99 5.11 -11.19 6.60
N LEU A 100 5.10 -10.06 5.90
CA LEU A 100 5.30 -9.99 4.45
C LEU A 100 6.51 -9.12 4.16
N TRP A 101 7.23 -9.43 3.10
CA TRP A 101 8.33 -8.64 2.59
C TRP A 101 7.94 -7.91 1.33
N GLY A 102 8.53 -6.76 1.09
CA GLY A 102 8.20 -6.03 -0.11
C GLY A 102 9.10 -4.85 -0.40
N TYR A 103 8.84 -4.23 -1.54
CA TYR A 103 9.48 -3.00 -1.96
C TYR A 103 8.53 -2.14 -2.80
N ASN A 104 8.89 -0.85 -2.99
CA ASN A 104 8.16 0.05 -3.87
C ASN A 104 8.74 0.00 -5.28
N ARG A 105 7.91 -0.36 -6.26
CA ARG A 105 8.21 -0.28 -7.70
C ARG A 105 7.67 1.04 -8.24
N ALA A 106 8.55 1.98 -8.53
CA ALA A 106 8.18 3.34 -8.93
C ALA A 106 8.73 3.76 -10.31
N GLY A 107 9.26 2.80 -11.05
CA GLY A 107 9.93 2.99 -12.34
C GLY A 107 11.44 3.20 -12.20
N ALA A 108 12.19 2.78 -13.24
CA ALA A 108 13.65 2.64 -13.19
C ALA A 108 14.39 3.93 -12.75
N PHE A 109 13.92 5.10 -13.14
CA PHE A 109 14.54 6.36 -12.75
C PHE A 109 14.42 6.62 -11.23
N VAL A 110 13.22 6.45 -10.68
CA VAL A 110 12.98 6.67 -9.23
C VAL A 110 13.72 5.62 -8.42
N GLU A 111 13.70 4.36 -8.84
CA GLU A 111 14.41 3.26 -8.19
C GLU A 111 15.93 3.47 -8.20
N THR A 112 16.48 4.06 -9.26
CA THR A 112 17.92 4.36 -9.37
C THR A 112 18.33 5.51 -8.46
N VAL A 113 17.52 6.56 -8.37
CA VAL A 113 17.85 7.80 -7.64
C VAL A 113 17.46 7.70 -6.17
N VAL A 114 16.26 7.20 -5.88
CA VAL A 114 15.72 7.10 -4.52
C VAL A 114 16.08 5.77 -3.88
N GLY A 115 16.06 4.70 -4.64
CA GLY A 115 16.18 3.32 -4.17
C GLY A 115 14.83 2.62 -4.09
N PRO A 116 14.82 1.27 -4.00
CA PRO A 116 13.60 0.47 -4.07
C PRO A 116 12.69 0.61 -2.85
N GLY A 117 13.15 1.18 -1.74
CA GLY A 117 12.34 1.35 -0.53
C GLY A 117 11.79 0.02 -0.01
N TYR A 118 12.71 -0.87 0.42
CA TYR A 118 12.36 -2.15 1.02
C TYR A 118 11.64 -1.98 2.36
N PHE A 119 10.73 -2.89 2.67
CA PHE A 119 9.97 -2.89 3.93
C PHE A 119 9.59 -4.30 4.37
N VAL A 120 9.25 -4.42 5.64
CA VAL A 120 8.57 -5.57 6.22
C VAL A 120 7.17 -5.14 6.65
N ALA A 121 6.13 -5.87 6.24
CA ALA A 121 4.77 -5.60 6.68
C ALA A 121 4.32 -6.65 7.70
N HIS A 122 3.65 -6.21 8.75
CA HIS A 122 3.17 -7.05 9.84
C HIS A 122 1.85 -6.51 10.42
N PRO A 123 1.11 -7.29 11.24
CA PRO A 123 -0.08 -6.78 11.91
C PRO A 123 0.24 -5.51 12.72
N HIS A 124 -0.62 -4.50 12.61
CA HIS A 124 -0.50 -3.29 13.42
C HIS A 124 -1.04 -3.53 14.86
N GLU A 125 -0.63 -2.68 15.82
CA GLU A 125 -1.15 -2.71 17.19
C GLU A 125 -2.67 -2.49 17.23
N VAL A 126 -3.20 -1.68 16.30
CA VAL A 126 -4.64 -1.54 16.09
C VAL A 126 -5.14 -2.75 15.29
N VAL A 127 -5.99 -3.56 15.93
CA VAL A 127 -6.55 -4.77 15.32
C VAL A 127 -7.28 -4.43 14.02
N GLY A 128 -6.99 -5.19 12.97
CA GLY A 128 -7.60 -4.99 11.64
C GLY A 128 -6.88 -3.96 10.77
N GLU A 129 -5.71 -3.48 11.18
CA GLU A 129 -4.80 -2.66 10.37
C GLU A 129 -3.48 -3.41 10.13
N VAL A 130 -2.78 -3.09 9.05
CA VAL A 130 -1.45 -3.62 8.72
C VAL A 130 -0.43 -2.49 8.72
N LEU A 131 0.73 -2.72 9.33
CA LEU A 131 1.86 -1.78 9.33
C LEU A 131 2.86 -2.20 8.26
N VAL A 132 3.23 -1.28 7.38
CA VAL A 132 4.34 -1.39 6.43
C VAL A 132 5.52 -0.63 7.01
N ASP A 133 6.53 -1.36 7.45
CA ASP A 133 7.64 -0.83 8.23
C ASP A 133 8.91 -0.71 7.39
N TYR A 134 9.32 0.51 7.06
CA TYR A 134 10.56 0.82 6.36
C TYR A 134 11.80 0.89 7.27
N LEU A 135 11.61 0.79 8.60
CA LEU A 135 12.73 0.67 9.55
C LEU A 135 13.35 -0.72 9.49
N ARG A 136 12.59 -1.69 8.97
CA ARG A 136 13.02 -3.07 8.76
C ARG A 136 13.18 -3.35 7.27
N VAL A 137 14.26 -4.03 6.91
CA VAL A 137 14.46 -4.55 5.56
C VAL A 137 14.42 -6.08 5.59
N PRO A 138 13.88 -6.73 4.54
CA PRO A 138 13.90 -8.18 4.44
C PRO A 138 15.34 -8.72 4.51
N PRO A 139 15.58 -9.88 5.15
CA PRO A 139 16.93 -10.50 5.18
C PRO A 139 17.32 -11.05 3.80
N GLU A 140 16.34 -11.41 2.98
CA GLU A 140 16.51 -11.94 1.63
C GLU A 140 15.41 -11.42 0.68
N ARG A 141 15.53 -11.74 -0.60
CA ARG A 141 14.62 -11.32 -1.65
C ARG A 141 14.57 -12.34 -2.79
N PRO A 142 13.52 -12.36 -3.62
CA PRO A 142 13.57 -13.04 -4.92
C PRO A 142 14.73 -12.51 -5.77
N GLU A 143 15.40 -13.39 -6.52
CA GLU A 143 16.60 -13.03 -7.31
C GLU A 143 16.37 -11.85 -8.28
N HIS A 144 15.19 -11.81 -8.89
CA HIS A 144 14.82 -10.79 -9.88
C HIS A 144 14.46 -9.42 -9.28
N TRP A 145 14.39 -9.30 -7.94
CA TRP A 145 14.17 -8.01 -7.30
C TRP A 145 15.46 -7.16 -7.29
N PRO A 146 15.34 -5.83 -7.21
CA PRO A 146 16.48 -4.95 -7.04
C PRO A 146 17.34 -5.37 -5.84
N ALA A 147 18.64 -5.05 -5.85
CA ALA A 147 19.50 -5.32 -4.68
C ALA A 147 18.94 -4.61 -3.44
N ILE A 148 18.95 -5.31 -2.30
CA ILE A 148 18.57 -4.71 -1.01
C ILE A 148 19.61 -3.64 -0.65
N LEU A 149 19.14 -2.40 -0.54
CA LEU A 149 19.91 -1.28 -0.06
C LEU A 149 19.27 -0.79 1.24
N PRO A 150 20.05 -0.42 2.26
CA PRO A 150 19.52 0.20 3.45
C PRO A 150 18.72 1.45 3.10
N ASN A 151 17.54 1.65 3.74
CA ASN A 151 16.71 2.83 3.52
C ASN A 151 17.39 4.14 3.99
N SER A 152 18.54 4.04 4.64
CA SER A 152 19.45 5.15 4.95
C SER A 152 20.41 5.52 3.81
N ALA A 153 20.48 4.71 2.73
CA ALA A 153 21.34 4.95 1.59
C ALA A 153 20.68 5.86 0.54
N ARG A 154 21.47 6.61 -0.20
CA ARG A 154 21.01 7.51 -1.28
C ARG A 154 19.92 8.48 -0.82
N LEU A 155 19.00 8.84 -1.70
CA LEU A 155 17.81 9.65 -1.39
C LEU A 155 16.72 8.88 -0.64
N SER A 156 16.80 7.55 -0.51
CA SER A 156 15.96 6.75 0.39
C SER A 156 15.95 7.32 1.80
N LYS A 157 17.06 7.85 2.27
CA LYS A 157 17.17 8.51 3.58
C LYS A 157 16.15 9.64 3.78
N VAL A 158 15.82 10.34 2.72
CA VAL A 158 14.84 11.45 2.80
C VAL A 158 13.41 10.92 2.72
N VAL A 159 13.18 9.90 1.89
CA VAL A 159 11.84 9.39 1.57
C VAL A 159 11.37 8.32 2.55
N TYR A 160 12.21 7.33 2.86
CA TYR A 160 11.80 6.13 3.62
C TYR A 160 12.36 6.06 5.03
N ASN A 161 13.46 6.78 5.33
CA ASN A 161 14.08 6.67 6.64
C ASN A 161 13.18 7.25 7.74
N GLY A 162 12.94 6.45 8.77
CA GLY A 162 12.06 6.80 9.87
C GLY A 162 10.57 6.75 9.53
N THR A 163 10.20 6.17 8.37
CA THR A 163 8.79 6.10 7.94
C THR A 163 8.17 4.72 8.17
N GLN A 164 6.89 4.74 8.42
CA GLN A 164 6.01 3.57 8.48
C GLN A 164 4.67 3.96 7.86
N ASP A 165 3.98 3.02 7.22
CA ASP A 165 2.66 3.25 6.65
C ASP A 165 1.62 2.40 7.37
N ILE A 166 0.51 2.99 7.77
CA ILE A 166 -0.64 2.29 8.32
C ILE A 166 -1.62 2.02 7.19
N LEU A 167 -1.98 0.75 6.96
CA LEU A 167 -2.97 0.33 5.96
C LEU A 167 -4.30 -0.02 6.60
N ARG A 168 -5.40 0.45 5.99
CA ARG A 168 -6.80 0.14 6.32
C ARG A 168 -7.50 -0.50 5.14
N GLY A 169 -8.42 -1.42 5.39
CA GLY A 169 -9.23 -2.04 4.35
C GLY A 169 -10.33 -1.11 3.85
N VAL A 170 -10.49 -1.06 2.53
CA VAL A 170 -11.56 -0.32 1.85
C VAL A 170 -12.55 -1.30 1.23
N SER A 171 -12.05 -2.24 0.42
CA SER A 171 -12.83 -3.29 -0.22
C SER A 171 -12.03 -4.61 -0.27
N LYS A 172 -12.50 -5.62 -0.96
CA LYS A 172 -11.81 -6.92 -1.07
C LYS A 172 -10.39 -6.81 -1.67
N HIS A 173 -10.18 -5.83 -2.55
CA HIS A 173 -8.92 -5.67 -3.29
C HIS A 173 -8.27 -4.29 -3.10
N VAL A 174 -8.89 -3.41 -2.33
CA VAL A 174 -8.41 -2.04 -2.15
C VAL A 174 -8.12 -1.75 -0.69
N THR A 175 -6.94 -1.20 -0.44
CA THR A 175 -6.54 -0.64 0.86
C THR A 175 -6.15 0.82 0.70
N ILE A 176 -6.26 1.57 1.79
CA ILE A 176 -5.82 2.97 1.88
C ILE A 176 -4.75 3.08 2.95
N GLY A 177 -3.69 3.83 2.67
CA GLY A 177 -2.58 4.00 3.59
C GLY A 177 -2.30 5.46 3.93
N ARG A 178 -1.72 5.66 5.10
CA ARG A 178 -1.18 6.94 5.56
C ARG A 178 0.22 6.73 6.09
N ALA A 179 1.17 7.57 5.61
CA ALA A 179 2.52 7.56 6.11
C ALA A 179 2.62 8.22 7.49
N THR A 180 3.49 7.65 8.33
CA THR A 180 3.96 8.23 9.57
C THR A 180 5.47 8.44 9.50
N LYS A 181 6.01 9.37 10.24
CA LYS A 181 7.46 9.56 10.39
C LYS A 181 7.82 9.77 11.85
N ASN A 182 8.70 8.91 12.36
CA ASN A 182 9.06 8.88 13.78
C ASN A 182 7.81 8.83 14.71
N GLY A 183 6.84 7.97 14.35
CA GLY A 183 5.59 7.80 15.07
C GLY A 183 4.55 8.93 14.89
N LYS A 184 4.85 9.99 14.13
CA LYS A 184 3.91 11.11 13.91
C LYS A 184 3.24 10.98 12.54
N PRO A 185 1.88 11.12 12.47
CA PRO A 185 1.16 11.07 11.21
C PRO A 185 1.60 12.17 10.23
N MET A 186 1.83 11.79 8.98
CA MET A 186 2.13 12.71 7.90
C MET A 186 0.87 13.08 7.12
N SER A 187 0.92 14.22 6.41
CA SER A 187 -0.09 14.60 5.43
C SER A 187 0.19 13.94 4.06
N ALA A 188 0.43 12.64 4.09
CA ALA A 188 0.76 11.81 2.93
C ALA A 188 -0.08 10.53 2.95
N TRP A 189 -0.97 10.39 1.98
CA TRP A 189 -1.89 9.26 1.83
C TRP A 189 -1.65 8.57 0.49
N PHE A 190 -2.02 7.31 0.43
CA PHE A 190 -1.99 6.54 -0.82
C PHE A 190 -3.03 5.42 -0.80
N VAL A 191 -3.58 5.12 -1.94
CA VAL A 191 -4.46 3.95 -2.15
C VAL A 191 -3.68 2.86 -2.86
N LEU A 192 -3.95 1.61 -2.52
CA LEU A 192 -3.41 0.43 -3.18
C LEU A 192 -4.55 -0.42 -3.71
N CYS A 193 -4.42 -0.91 -4.92
CA CYS A 193 -5.33 -1.87 -5.54
C CYS A 193 -4.55 -3.15 -5.87
N ARG A 194 -4.92 -4.26 -5.23
CA ARG A 194 -4.32 -5.57 -5.49
C ARG A 194 -4.66 -6.03 -6.90
N ASP A 195 -3.63 -6.39 -7.67
CA ASP A 195 -3.79 -7.00 -8.98
C ASP A 195 -4.32 -8.43 -8.84
N GLN A 196 -5.20 -8.80 -9.75
CA GLN A 196 -5.84 -10.12 -9.82
C GLN A 196 -5.49 -10.87 -11.11
N SER A 197 -4.44 -10.41 -11.82
CA SER A 197 -3.94 -11.08 -13.03
C SER A 197 -3.28 -12.42 -12.72
#